data_f0cbcd789c5072c10b08f02bf56891ba
#
_entry.id   f0cbcd789c5072c10b08f02bf56891ba
#
_cell.length_a   1.000
_cell.length_b   1.000
_cell.length_c   1.000
_cell.angle_alpha   90.00
_cell.angle_beta   90.00
_cell.angle_gamma   90.00
#
_symmetry.space_group_name_H-M   'P 1'
#
loop_
_entity.id
_entity.type
_entity.pdbx_description
1 polymer ?
#
loop_
_entity_poly.entity_id
_entity_poly.type
_entity_poly.pdbx_seq_one_letter_code
_entity_poly.pdbx_strand_id
1 'polypeptide(L)'
;MTDNEQEQIYSIALTMVPGIGHIGAKRLVEDMKSATDVFRFRKELAQRLSGVHERVSGALDCPSIIARAEQELVFLQKNHIQCLTFHDEAYPSRLRECEDAPVVLFYKGNADLNALHIINMVGTRHATDYGTQLCTTFLRDLKALCPDVLVVSGLAYGIDINAHRSALDNDLPTVGVLAHGLDRIYPSLHRKTAVEMLDKGGLLTEFPVGTTPDKHNFISRNRIVAGMCDATIVVESAAKGGSLITAELAESYHRDCFAFPGRVTDEYSKGCNHAIKRLT
;
A
#
# COMPACT_ATOMS: atom_id res chain seq x y z
N MET A 1 4.62 20.94 20.53
CA MET A 1 4.74 20.19 19.26
C MET A 1 6.20 19.82 19.09
N THR A 2 6.53 18.56 18.98
CA THR A 2 7.88 18.06 18.73
C THR A 2 8.23 18.21 17.24
N ASP A 3 9.53 18.14 16.90
CA ASP A 3 9.98 18.19 15.49
C ASP A 3 9.37 17.03 14.69
N ASN A 4 9.22 15.86 15.30
CA ASN A 4 8.59 14.69 14.67
C ASN A 4 7.08 14.91 14.41
N GLU A 5 6.34 15.47 15.37
CA GLU A 5 4.92 15.80 15.15
C GLU A 5 4.76 16.84 14.03
N GLN A 6 5.66 17.79 13.92
CA GLN A 6 5.65 18.79 12.87
C GLN A 6 5.88 18.14 11.49
N GLU A 7 6.86 17.25 11.36
CA GLU A 7 7.11 16.50 10.13
C GLU A 7 5.91 15.63 9.73
N GLN A 8 5.29 14.96 10.69
CA GLN A 8 4.07 14.18 10.45
C GLN A 8 2.92 15.05 9.93
N ILE A 9 2.65 16.20 10.57
CA ILE A 9 1.60 17.14 10.15
C ILE A 9 1.87 17.63 8.72
N TYR A 10 3.09 18.05 8.41
CA TYR A 10 3.42 18.56 7.09
C TYR A 10 3.44 17.46 6.01
N SER A 11 3.88 16.25 6.34
CA SER A 11 3.77 15.12 5.44
C SER A 11 2.31 14.78 5.10
N ILE A 12 1.43 14.75 6.10
CA ILE A 12 -0.02 14.59 5.91
C ILE A 12 -0.58 15.74 5.06
N ALA A 13 -0.27 16.98 5.44
CA ALA A 13 -0.74 18.17 4.72
C ALA A 13 -0.33 18.16 3.24
N LEU A 14 0.90 17.74 2.93
CA LEU A 14 1.42 17.68 1.57
C LEU A 14 0.59 16.76 0.66
N THR A 15 0.06 15.66 1.18
CA THR A 15 -0.83 14.75 0.41
C THR A 15 -2.18 15.36 0.07
N MET A 16 -2.57 16.43 0.77
CA MET A 16 -3.87 17.11 0.59
C MET A 16 -3.77 18.35 -0.30
N VAL A 17 -2.55 18.77 -0.69
CA VAL A 17 -2.36 19.98 -1.49
C VAL A 17 -2.84 19.76 -2.93
N PRO A 18 -3.82 20.55 -3.42
CA PRO A 18 -4.33 20.40 -4.77
C PRO A 18 -3.23 20.58 -5.83
N GLY A 19 -3.20 19.67 -6.80
CA GLY A 19 -2.23 19.72 -7.90
C GLY A 19 -0.85 19.13 -7.59
N ILE A 20 -0.62 18.65 -6.37
CA ILE A 20 0.57 17.88 -6.02
C ILE A 20 0.15 16.39 -5.97
N GLY A 21 0.58 15.63 -6.98
CA GLY A 21 0.40 14.15 -6.99
C GLY A 21 1.51 13.45 -6.23
N HIS A 22 1.43 12.10 -6.13
CA HIS A 22 2.40 11.29 -5.37
C HIS A 22 3.85 11.54 -5.79
N ILE A 23 4.15 11.50 -7.09
CA ILE A 23 5.50 11.76 -7.64
C ILE A 23 5.99 13.17 -7.28
N GLY A 24 5.13 14.17 -7.40
CA GLY A 24 5.46 15.55 -7.04
C GLY A 24 5.73 15.73 -5.56
N ALA A 25 4.91 15.12 -4.69
CA ALA A 25 5.10 15.17 -3.25
C ALA A 25 6.40 14.49 -2.83
N LYS A 26 6.66 13.28 -3.35
CA LYS A 26 7.91 12.55 -3.10
C LYS A 26 9.13 13.38 -3.50
N ARG A 27 9.14 13.88 -4.73
CA ARG A 27 10.25 14.72 -5.23
C ARG A 27 10.49 15.96 -4.35
N LEU A 28 9.44 16.65 -3.93
CA LEU A 28 9.58 17.80 -3.02
C LEU A 28 10.22 17.40 -1.70
N VAL A 29 9.80 16.27 -1.10
CA VAL A 29 10.37 15.79 0.17
C VAL A 29 11.82 15.33 0.01
N GLU A 30 12.16 14.65 -1.08
CA GLU A 30 13.54 14.22 -1.37
C GLU A 30 14.48 15.41 -1.60
N ASP A 31 14.07 16.39 -2.43
CA ASP A 31 14.88 17.55 -2.77
C ASP A 31 15.06 18.50 -1.57
N MET A 32 14.00 18.70 -0.77
CA MET A 32 14.01 19.58 0.40
C MET A 32 14.43 18.88 1.69
N LYS A 33 14.57 17.53 1.70
CA LYS A 33 14.95 16.65 2.80
C LYS A 33 13.87 16.42 3.86
N SER A 34 12.78 17.18 3.87
CA SER A 34 11.65 17.00 4.78
C SER A 34 10.40 17.70 4.26
N ALA A 35 9.22 17.24 4.64
CA ALA A 35 7.98 17.96 4.40
C ALA A 35 7.96 19.28 5.18
N THR A 36 8.58 19.33 6.35
CA THR A 36 8.77 20.55 7.16
C THR A 36 9.47 21.63 6.36
N ASP A 37 10.57 21.31 5.66
CA ASP A 37 11.30 22.27 4.85
C ASP A 37 10.57 22.65 3.57
N VAL A 38 9.78 21.75 2.98
CA VAL A 38 8.87 22.10 1.87
C VAL A 38 7.93 23.24 2.29
N PHE A 39 7.27 23.13 3.45
CA PHE A 39 6.36 24.17 3.93
C PHE A 39 7.08 25.42 4.44
N ARG A 40 8.24 25.27 5.11
CA ARG A 40 9.06 26.39 5.60
C ARG A 40 9.53 27.28 4.48
N PHE A 41 10.02 26.69 3.39
CA PHE A 41 10.58 27.41 2.23
C PHE A 41 9.63 27.52 1.04
N ARG A 42 8.32 27.33 1.26
CA ARG A 42 7.30 27.26 0.19
C ARG A 42 7.33 28.43 -0.80
N LYS A 43 7.69 29.64 -0.33
CA LYS A 43 7.79 30.85 -1.18
C LYS A 43 9.03 30.86 -2.07
N GLU A 44 10.01 30.05 -1.75
CA GLU A 44 11.30 29.99 -2.45
C GLU A 44 11.44 28.73 -3.31
N LEU A 45 10.46 27.81 -3.28
CA LEU A 45 10.56 26.50 -3.96
C LEU A 45 10.85 26.65 -5.46
N ALA A 46 10.19 27.57 -6.15
CA ALA A 46 10.41 27.82 -7.58
C ALA A 46 11.83 28.34 -7.90
N GLN A 47 12.50 28.96 -6.91
CA GLN A 47 13.88 29.43 -7.03
C GLN A 47 14.90 28.35 -6.67
N ARG A 48 14.53 27.48 -5.71
CA ARG A 48 15.40 26.42 -5.19
C ARG A 48 15.38 25.16 -6.05
N LEU A 49 14.23 24.86 -6.68
CA LEU A 49 14.00 23.62 -7.40
C LEU A 49 13.61 23.88 -8.86
N SER A 50 14.34 23.25 -9.78
CA SER A 50 14.00 23.31 -11.21
C SER A 50 12.71 22.55 -11.50
N GLY A 51 11.80 23.17 -12.27
CA GLY A 51 10.54 22.58 -12.70
C GLY A 51 9.39 22.66 -11.67
N VAL A 52 9.58 23.37 -10.56
CA VAL A 52 8.49 23.70 -9.63
C VAL A 52 7.87 25.01 -10.04
N HIS A 53 6.57 25.00 -10.38
CA HIS A 53 5.84 26.21 -10.74
C HIS A 53 5.44 27.02 -9.50
N GLU A 54 5.37 28.37 -9.65
CA GLU A 54 4.87 29.26 -8.58
C GLU A 54 3.48 28.89 -8.05
N ARG A 55 2.64 28.23 -8.86
CA ARG A 55 1.34 27.70 -8.44
C ARG A 55 1.43 26.70 -7.29
N VAL A 56 2.51 25.91 -7.23
CA VAL A 56 2.77 24.95 -6.13
C VAL A 56 3.00 25.72 -4.84
N SER A 57 3.81 26.79 -4.88
CA SER A 57 4.07 27.65 -3.72
C SER A 57 2.79 28.27 -3.16
N GLY A 58 1.89 28.75 -4.04
CA GLY A 58 0.60 29.29 -3.63
C GLY A 58 -0.35 28.22 -3.04
N ALA A 59 -0.34 27.00 -3.58
CA ALA A 59 -1.17 25.90 -3.10
C ALA A 59 -0.74 25.41 -1.71
N LEU A 60 0.55 25.53 -1.36
CA LEU A 60 1.09 25.20 -0.03
C LEU A 60 0.70 26.22 1.05
N ASP A 61 0.29 27.43 0.69
CA ASP A 61 -0.13 28.47 1.63
C ASP A 61 -1.62 28.33 1.98
N CYS A 62 -2.01 27.16 2.51
CA CYS A 62 -3.39 26.83 2.83
C CYS A 62 -3.54 26.39 4.30
N PRO A 63 -3.87 27.32 5.24
CA PRO A 63 -4.02 27.01 6.66
C PRO A 63 -5.06 25.93 6.96
N SER A 64 -6.11 25.80 6.15
CA SER A 64 -7.16 24.80 6.35
C SER A 64 -6.66 23.36 6.13
N ILE A 65 -5.69 23.17 5.22
CA ILE A 65 -5.05 21.87 5.00
C ILE A 65 -4.20 21.48 6.21
N ILE A 66 -3.45 22.43 6.76
CA ILE A 66 -2.63 22.19 7.96
C ILE A 66 -3.54 21.84 9.15
N ALA A 67 -4.59 22.62 9.38
CA ALA A 67 -5.58 22.32 10.44
C ALA A 67 -6.23 20.93 10.27
N ARG A 68 -6.50 20.52 9.03
CA ARG A 68 -7.03 19.17 8.74
C ARG A 68 -5.98 18.08 9.02
N ALA A 69 -4.71 18.33 8.70
CA ALA A 69 -3.61 17.41 9.01
C ALA A 69 -3.36 17.28 10.53
N GLU A 70 -3.48 18.36 11.29
CA GLU A 70 -3.44 18.33 12.75
C GLU A 70 -4.56 17.46 13.34
N GLN A 71 -5.78 17.59 12.83
CA GLN A 71 -6.91 16.74 13.23
C GLN A 71 -6.67 15.27 12.92
N GLU A 72 -6.05 14.99 11.75
CA GLU A 72 -5.65 13.64 11.38
C GLU A 72 -4.66 13.07 12.38
N LEU A 73 -3.59 13.79 12.71
CA LEU A 73 -2.59 13.33 13.66
C LEU A 73 -3.19 13.04 15.04
N VAL A 74 -4.10 13.90 15.54
CA VAL A 74 -4.83 13.67 16.79
C VAL A 74 -5.65 12.37 16.74
N PHE A 75 -6.32 12.10 15.61
CA PHE A 75 -7.05 10.85 15.42
C PHE A 75 -6.12 9.64 15.46
N LEU A 76 -4.97 9.69 14.75
CA LEU A 76 -3.99 8.62 14.70
C LEU A 76 -3.46 8.29 16.09
N GLN A 77 -3.04 9.32 16.86
CA GLN A 77 -2.53 9.16 18.23
C GLN A 77 -3.57 8.53 19.15
N LYS A 78 -4.83 9.03 19.10
CA LYS A 78 -5.95 8.50 19.91
C LYS A 78 -6.27 7.03 19.63
N ASN A 79 -6.05 6.57 18.40
CA ASN A 79 -6.37 5.21 17.97
C ASN A 79 -5.15 4.28 17.89
N HIS A 80 -3.97 4.72 18.40
CA HIS A 80 -2.72 3.97 18.35
C HIS A 80 -2.35 3.54 16.92
N ILE A 81 -2.50 4.46 15.97
CA ILE A 81 -2.10 4.29 14.58
C ILE A 81 -0.77 5.01 14.38
N GLN A 82 0.19 4.32 13.83
CA GLN A 82 1.50 4.90 13.51
C GLN A 82 1.37 5.75 12.25
N CYS A 83 1.97 6.95 12.29
CA CYS A 83 2.16 7.82 11.15
C CYS A 83 3.60 7.66 10.68
N LEU A 84 3.81 6.96 9.57
CA LEU A 84 5.13 6.68 9.01
C LEU A 84 5.42 7.70 7.92
N THR A 85 6.35 8.60 8.17
CA THR A 85 6.82 9.57 7.18
C THR A 85 7.87 8.95 6.25
N PHE A 86 8.12 9.55 5.10
CA PHE A 86 8.98 9.00 4.05
C PHE A 86 10.40 8.65 4.52
N HIS A 87 10.94 9.36 5.50
CA HIS A 87 12.30 9.16 6.02
C HIS A 87 12.37 8.28 7.27
N ASP A 88 11.22 7.86 7.83
CA ASP A 88 11.20 6.98 9.00
C ASP A 88 11.82 5.61 8.69
N GLU A 89 12.57 5.04 9.63
CA GLU A 89 13.16 3.71 9.48
C GLU A 89 12.10 2.62 9.30
N ALA A 90 10.95 2.78 9.97
CA ALA A 90 9.82 1.86 9.87
C ALA A 90 9.02 1.99 8.55
N TYR A 91 9.29 3.02 7.73
CA TYR A 91 8.67 3.13 6.41
C TYR A 91 9.16 2.00 5.50
N PRO A 92 8.28 1.32 4.71
CA PRO A 92 8.70 0.21 3.84
C PRO A 92 9.81 0.64 2.87
N SER A 93 11.02 0.13 3.06
CA SER A 93 12.22 0.52 2.29
C SER A 93 12.06 0.21 0.80
N ARG A 94 11.47 -0.94 0.47
CA ARG A 94 11.17 -1.33 -0.92
C ARG A 94 10.22 -0.35 -1.61
N LEU A 95 9.19 0.09 -0.89
CA LEU A 95 8.24 1.08 -1.41
C LEU A 95 8.89 2.46 -1.60
N ARG A 96 9.82 2.83 -0.72
CA ARG A 96 10.57 4.11 -0.82
C ARG A 96 11.32 4.23 -2.14
N GLU A 97 11.79 3.12 -2.72
CA GLU A 97 12.48 3.08 -4.01
C GLU A 97 11.54 3.36 -5.20
N CYS A 98 10.23 3.13 -5.05
CA CYS A 98 9.26 3.37 -6.13
C CYS A 98 9.11 4.86 -6.42
N GLU A 99 9.01 5.25 -7.70
CA GLU A 99 8.92 6.64 -8.13
C GLU A 99 7.71 7.36 -7.52
N ASP A 100 6.60 6.65 -7.37
CA ASP A 100 5.32 7.15 -6.88
C ASP A 100 5.02 6.77 -5.42
N ALA A 101 6.07 6.48 -4.63
CA ALA A 101 5.93 6.17 -3.21
C ALA A 101 5.18 7.28 -2.46
N PRO A 102 4.21 6.96 -1.58
CA PRO A 102 3.54 7.95 -0.77
C PRO A 102 4.49 8.57 0.27
N VAL A 103 4.39 9.87 0.51
CA VAL A 103 5.25 10.57 1.49
C VAL A 103 4.85 10.29 2.93
N VAL A 104 3.68 9.70 3.16
CA VAL A 104 3.19 9.28 4.48
C VAL A 104 2.32 8.04 4.35
N LEU A 105 2.41 7.18 5.34
CA LEU A 105 1.58 5.98 5.50
C LEU A 105 1.01 5.93 6.92
N PHE A 106 -0.18 5.38 7.05
CA PHE A 106 -0.85 5.11 8.33
C PHE A 106 -0.87 3.61 8.56
N TYR A 107 -0.26 3.17 9.66
CA TYR A 107 -0.11 1.75 9.96
C TYR A 107 -0.66 1.42 11.34
N LYS A 108 -1.44 0.33 11.41
CA LYS A 108 -1.91 -0.25 12.66
C LYS A 108 -1.64 -1.73 12.66
N GLY A 109 -0.72 -2.19 13.50
CA GLY A 109 -0.30 -3.58 13.59
C GLY A 109 1.06 -3.72 14.25
N ASN A 110 1.63 -4.90 14.18
CA ASN A 110 2.89 -5.26 14.82
C ASN A 110 3.89 -5.97 13.89
N ALA A 111 3.56 -6.17 12.60
CA ALA A 111 4.52 -6.74 11.67
C ALA A 111 5.61 -5.73 11.30
N ASP A 112 6.83 -6.25 11.10
CA ASP A 112 7.92 -5.50 10.50
C ASP A 112 7.65 -5.31 8.99
N LEU A 113 7.43 -4.06 8.57
CA LEU A 113 7.21 -3.70 7.17
C LEU A 113 8.50 -3.77 6.33
N ASN A 114 9.63 -4.02 6.97
CA ASN A 114 10.95 -4.23 6.37
C ASN A 114 11.45 -5.67 6.55
N ALA A 115 10.54 -6.64 6.80
CA ALA A 115 10.88 -8.05 6.89
C ALA A 115 11.77 -8.51 5.72
N LEU A 116 12.63 -9.50 5.99
CA LEU A 116 13.61 -9.98 5.00
C LEU A 116 12.96 -10.48 3.71
N HIS A 117 11.79 -11.12 3.83
CA HIS A 117 11.02 -11.63 2.70
C HIS A 117 9.58 -11.11 2.79
N ILE A 118 9.14 -10.42 1.75
CA ILE A 118 7.78 -9.88 1.65
C ILE A 118 7.21 -10.29 0.29
N ILE A 119 6.10 -11.00 0.30
CA ILE A 119 5.37 -11.34 -0.92
C ILE A 119 3.97 -10.72 -0.91
N ASN A 120 3.43 -10.43 -2.08
CA ASN A 120 2.00 -10.18 -2.18
C ASN A 120 1.28 -11.26 -2.98
N MET A 121 0.05 -11.55 -2.58
CA MET A 121 -0.85 -12.45 -3.28
C MET A 121 -2.09 -11.67 -3.72
N VAL A 122 -2.37 -11.70 -5.01
CA VAL A 122 -3.48 -10.96 -5.62
C VAL A 122 -4.26 -11.84 -6.59
N GLY A 123 -5.52 -11.44 -6.84
CA GLY A 123 -6.32 -12.20 -7.79
C GLY A 123 -7.74 -11.66 -7.97
N THR A 124 -8.57 -12.50 -8.59
CA THR A 124 -9.98 -12.21 -8.81
C THR A 124 -10.74 -12.03 -7.49
N ARG A 125 -11.76 -11.16 -7.53
CA ARG A 125 -12.72 -11.03 -6.41
C ARG A 125 -13.71 -12.20 -6.32
N HIS A 126 -13.73 -13.07 -7.31
CA HIS A 126 -14.56 -14.27 -7.43
C HIS A 126 -13.66 -15.51 -7.43
N ALA A 127 -12.92 -15.71 -6.32
CA ALA A 127 -12.05 -16.88 -6.18
C ALA A 127 -12.85 -18.18 -6.34
N THR A 128 -12.27 -19.10 -7.10
CA THR A 128 -12.80 -20.46 -7.22
C THR A 128 -12.29 -21.32 -6.08
N ASP A 129 -12.82 -22.54 -5.94
CA ASP A 129 -12.28 -23.54 -5.01
C ASP A 129 -10.80 -23.83 -5.30
N TYR A 130 -10.41 -23.85 -6.58
CA TYR A 130 -9.03 -24.01 -7.00
C TYR A 130 -8.14 -22.86 -6.49
N GLY A 131 -8.53 -21.60 -6.69
CA GLY A 131 -7.78 -20.44 -6.21
C GLY A 131 -7.69 -20.40 -4.69
N THR A 132 -8.77 -20.76 -3.99
CA THR A 132 -8.78 -20.86 -2.53
C THR A 132 -7.82 -21.94 -2.05
N GLN A 133 -7.83 -23.12 -2.68
CA GLN A 133 -6.91 -24.21 -2.37
C GLN A 133 -5.45 -23.85 -2.65
N LEU A 134 -5.18 -23.11 -3.74
CA LEU A 134 -3.84 -22.61 -4.03
C LEU A 134 -3.32 -21.69 -2.93
N CYS A 135 -4.13 -20.73 -2.45
CA CYS A 135 -3.74 -19.87 -1.33
C CYS A 135 -3.34 -20.70 -0.10
N THR A 136 -4.19 -21.67 0.28
CA THR A 136 -3.96 -22.48 1.46
C THR A 136 -2.72 -23.37 1.33
N THR A 137 -2.58 -24.08 0.20
CA THR A 137 -1.47 -24.99 -0.01
C THR A 137 -0.15 -24.24 -0.14
N PHE A 138 -0.13 -23.17 -0.95
CA PHE A 138 1.07 -22.38 -1.18
C PHE A 138 1.61 -21.78 0.13
N LEU A 139 0.76 -21.13 0.93
CA LEU A 139 1.21 -20.49 2.17
C LEU A 139 1.61 -21.49 3.26
N ARG A 140 0.94 -22.66 3.31
CA ARG A 140 1.38 -23.75 4.18
C ARG A 140 2.78 -24.24 3.81
N ASP A 141 3.02 -24.47 2.53
CA ASP A 141 4.30 -24.99 2.05
C ASP A 141 5.40 -23.92 2.14
N LEU A 142 5.05 -22.66 1.88
CA LEU A 142 5.96 -21.52 2.04
C LEU A 142 6.37 -21.31 3.50
N LYS A 143 5.45 -21.48 4.48
CA LYS A 143 5.77 -21.42 5.92
C LYS A 143 6.88 -22.42 6.30
N ALA A 144 6.88 -23.59 5.70
CA ALA A 144 7.91 -24.60 5.97
C ALA A 144 9.29 -24.19 5.44
N LEU A 145 9.35 -23.41 4.38
CA LEU A 145 10.58 -22.95 3.72
C LEU A 145 11.05 -21.56 4.22
N CYS A 146 10.12 -20.68 4.51
CA CYS A 146 10.35 -19.30 4.89
C CYS A 146 9.40 -18.90 6.03
N PRO A 147 9.69 -19.27 7.29
CA PRO A 147 8.75 -19.17 8.41
C PRO A 147 8.37 -17.73 8.77
N ASP A 148 9.18 -16.73 8.40
CA ASP A 148 8.98 -15.33 8.77
C ASP A 148 8.57 -14.45 7.57
N VAL A 149 8.12 -15.07 6.45
CA VAL A 149 7.66 -14.31 5.28
C VAL A 149 6.44 -13.47 5.62
N LEU A 150 6.48 -12.17 5.29
CA LEU A 150 5.33 -11.28 5.39
C LEU A 150 4.46 -11.41 4.14
N VAL A 151 3.19 -11.71 4.35
CA VAL A 151 2.18 -11.80 3.27
C VAL A 151 1.40 -10.49 3.18
N VAL A 152 1.43 -9.86 2.01
CA VAL A 152 0.70 -8.60 1.76
C VAL A 152 -0.43 -8.84 0.75
N SER A 153 -1.57 -8.20 0.97
CA SER A 153 -2.68 -8.17 0.01
C SER A 153 -3.59 -6.98 0.27
N GLY A 154 -4.70 -6.90 -0.47
CA GLY A 154 -5.58 -5.73 -0.45
C GLY A 154 -6.83 -5.84 0.41
N LEU A 155 -7.02 -6.92 1.15
CA LEU A 155 -8.22 -7.19 1.94
C LEU A 155 -9.53 -7.18 1.12
N ALA A 156 -9.46 -7.29 -0.21
CA ALA A 156 -10.61 -7.37 -1.10
C ALA A 156 -11.30 -8.74 -1.04
N TYR A 157 -12.45 -8.88 -1.68
CA TYR A 157 -13.08 -10.20 -1.88
C TYR A 157 -12.18 -11.15 -2.67
N GLY A 158 -12.45 -12.46 -2.57
CA GLY A 158 -11.80 -13.50 -3.37
C GLY A 158 -10.38 -13.81 -2.89
N ILE A 159 -9.40 -13.70 -3.77
CA ILE A 159 -8.03 -14.13 -3.48
C ILE A 159 -7.41 -13.36 -2.31
N ASP A 160 -7.59 -12.05 -2.23
CA ASP A 160 -6.99 -11.23 -1.18
C ASP A 160 -7.37 -11.73 0.23
N ILE A 161 -8.67 -11.90 0.49
CA ILE A 161 -9.12 -12.37 1.81
C ILE A 161 -8.71 -13.82 2.08
N ASN A 162 -8.64 -14.68 1.05
CA ASN A 162 -8.19 -16.06 1.20
C ASN A 162 -6.68 -16.11 1.51
N ALA A 163 -5.88 -15.24 0.89
CA ALA A 163 -4.46 -15.11 1.22
C ALA A 163 -4.27 -14.69 2.69
N HIS A 164 -4.99 -13.68 3.18
CA HIS A 164 -4.90 -13.26 4.58
C HIS A 164 -5.31 -14.35 5.56
N ARG A 165 -6.43 -15.04 5.32
CA ARG A 165 -6.89 -16.14 6.16
C ARG A 165 -5.90 -17.30 6.16
N SER A 166 -5.42 -17.70 4.98
CA SER A 166 -4.43 -18.77 4.88
C SER A 166 -3.10 -18.41 5.55
N ALA A 167 -2.69 -17.14 5.52
CA ALA A 167 -1.53 -16.66 6.27
C ALA A 167 -1.74 -16.78 7.77
N LEU A 168 -2.88 -16.29 8.29
CA LEU A 168 -3.23 -16.39 9.72
C LEU A 168 -3.34 -17.85 10.21
N ASP A 169 -3.96 -18.72 9.41
CA ASP A 169 -4.10 -20.17 9.71
C ASP A 169 -2.75 -20.90 9.78
N ASN A 170 -1.73 -20.37 9.12
CA ASN A 170 -0.36 -20.90 9.11
C ASN A 170 0.61 -20.08 10.00
N ASP A 171 0.13 -19.22 10.88
CA ASP A 171 0.96 -18.34 11.71
C ASP A 171 2.00 -17.52 10.93
N LEU A 172 1.62 -17.06 9.73
CA LEU A 172 2.40 -16.10 8.94
C LEU A 172 1.88 -14.68 9.21
N PRO A 173 2.79 -13.69 9.40
CA PRO A 173 2.38 -12.30 9.50
C PRO A 173 1.75 -11.84 8.18
N THR A 174 0.67 -11.03 8.29
CA THR A 174 -0.01 -10.55 7.09
C THR A 174 -0.49 -9.11 7.22
N VAL A 175 -0.25 -8.30 6.18
CA VAL A 175 -0.62 -6.88 6.13
C VAL A 175 -1.62 -6.62 5.02
N GLY A 176 -2.75 -6.04 5.42
CA GLY A 176 -3.79 -5.56 4.49
C GLY A 176 -3.55 -4.11 4.12
N VAL A 177 -3.27 -3.85 2.84
CA VAL A 177 -3.20 -2.47 2.34
C VAL A 177 -4.60 -2.03 1.93
N LEU A 178 -5.10 -0.91 2.47
CA LEU A 178 -6.48 -0.48 2.32
C LEU A 178 -6.60 0.67 1.32
N ALA A 179 -7.76 0.77 0.66
CA ALA A 179 -8.11 1.83 -0.28
C ALA A 179 -9.02 2.90 0.36
N HIS A 180 -8.92 3.08 1.68
CA HIS A 180 -9.73 3.98 2.51
C HIS A 180 -9.02 4.25 3.84
N GLY A 181 -9.53 5.19 4.64
CA GLY A 181 -9.00 5.51 5.95
C GLY A 181 -9.19 4.37 6.97
N LEU A 182 -8.34 4.36 8.02
CA LEU A 182 -8.39 3.35 9.10
C LEU A 182 -9.55 3.53 10.09
N ASP A 183 -10.48 4.47 9.84
CA ASP A 183 -11.71 4.66 10.60
C ASP A 183 -12.78 3.60 10.30
N ARG A 184 -12.58 2.80 9.27
CA ARG A 184 -13.52 1.76 8.81
C ARG A 184 -12.82 0.55 8.23
N ILE A 185 -13.57 -0.54 8.06
CA ILE A 185 -13.12 -1.74 7.32
C ILE A 185 -14.09 -1.97 6.16
N TYR A 186 -13.53 -2.10 4.97
CA TYR A 186 -14.25 -2.47 3.77
C TYR A 186 -13.53 -3.61 3.03
N PRO A 187 -14.23 -4.68 2.65
CA PRO A 187 -15.65 -4.96 2.96
C PRO A 187 -15.88 -5.25 4.45
N SER A 188 -17.05 -4.87 4.97
CA SER A 188 -17.39 -5.07 6.39
C SER A 188 -17.39 -6.55 6.82
N LEU A 189 -17.64 -7.47 5.88
CA LEU A 189 -17.58 -8.92 6.08
C LEU A 189 -16.17 -9.41 6.45
N HIS A 190 -15.12 -8.64 6.13
CA HIS A 190 -13.73 -8.99 6.43
C HIS A 190 -13.27 -8.45 7.79
N ARG A 191 -14.17 -7.81 8.57
CA ARG A 191 -13.83 -7.18 9.86
C ARG A 191 -13.18 -8.16 10.84
N LYS A 192 -13.69 -9.40 10.93
CA LYS A 192 -13.11 -10.41 11.83
C LYS A 192 -11.65 -10.66 11.47
N THR A 193 -11.37 -10.98 10.21
CA THR A 193 -10.00 -11.21 9.72
C THR A 193 -9.12 -9.97 9.92
N ALA A 194 -9.63 -8.77 9.62
CA ALA A 194 -8.89 -7.53 9.81
C ALA A 194 -8.49 -7.29 11.27
N VAL A 195 -9.34 -7.67 12.24
CA VAL A 195 -9.01 -7.59 13.68
C VAL A 195 -7.94 -8.60 14.05
N GLU A 196 -8.04 -9.85 13.59
CA GLU A 196 -7.03 -10.90 13.82
C GLU A 196 -5.66 -10.50 13.24
N MET A 197 -5.64 -9.80 12.11
CA MET A 197 -4.41 -9.30 11.49
C MET A 197 -3.68 -8.26 12.35
N LEU A 198 -4.37 -7.52 13.23
CA LEU A 198 -3.71 -6.53 14.10
C LEU A 198 -2.73 -7.18 15.09
N ASP A 199 -2.99 -8.42 15.48
CA ASP A 199 -2.15 -9.17 16.42
C ASP A 199 -1.03 -9.96 15.73
N LYS A 200 -1.18 -10.26 14.43
CA LYS A 200 -0.25 -11.09 13.64
C LYS A 200 0.15 -10.42 12.31
N GLY A 201 0.20 -9.09 12.27
CA GLY A 201 0.43 -8.38 11.02
C GLY A 201 0.02 -6.93 11.13
N GLY A 202 -0.98 -6.50 10.33
CA GLY A 202 -1.53 -5.17 10.42
C GLY A 202 -2.35 -4.70 9.24
N LEU A 203 -2.76 -3.43 9.33
CA LEU A 203 -3.48 -2.70 8.31
C LEU A 203 -2.70 -1.44 7.95
N LEU A 204 -2.50 -1.22 6.67
CA LEU A 204 -1.73 -0.11 6.11
C LEU A 204 -2.58 0.69 5.12
N THR A 205 -2.45 2.01 5.12
CA THR A 205 -3.07 2.87 4.10
C THR A 205 -2.32 4.18 3.94
N GLU A 206 -2.46 4.81 2.76
CA GLU A 206 -2.06 6.20 2.53
C GLU A 206 -3.22 7.19 2.69
N PHE A 207 -4.45 6.69 2.80
CA PHE A 207 -5.64 7.51 2.81
C PHE A 207 -5.98 8.01 4.21
N PRO A 208 -6.23 9.32 4.39
CA PRO A 208 -6.63 9.88 5.67
C PRO A 208 -8.02 9.39 6.10
N VAL A 209 -8.31 9.56 7.39
CA VAL A 209 -9.60 9.24 7.99
C VAL A 209 -10.74 9.98 7.27
N GLY A 210 -11.89 9.30 7.14
CA GLY A 210 -13.03 9.82 6.39
C GLY A 210 -13.00 9.49 4.89
N THR A 211 -11.85 9.03 4.34
CA THR A 211 -11.80 8.58 2.95
C THR A 211 -12.64 7.32 2.76
N THR A 212 -13.60 7.39 1.84
CA THR A 212 -14.47 6.26 1.50
C THR A 212 -13.84 5.38 0.42
N PRO A 213 -14.12 4.06 0.42
CA PRO A 213 -13.66 3.19 -0.65
C PRO A 213 -14.34 3.55 -1.97
N ASP A 214 -13.55 3.79 -3.01
CA ASP A 214 -14.02 3.99 -4.37
C ASP A 214 -13.11 3.28 -5.39
N LYS A 215 -13.55 3.22 -6.64
CA LYS A 215 -12.83 2.50 -7.70
C LYS A 215 -11.43 3.07 -7.95
N HIS A 216 -11.27 4.38 -7.89
CA HIS A 216 -10.00 5.06 -8.13
C HIS A 216 -8.99 4.71 -7.03
N ASN A 217 -9.42 4.78 -5.77
CA ASN A 217 -8.59 4.46 -4.62
C ASN A 217 -8.11 2.99 -4.64
N PHE A 218 -8.94 2.05 -5.08
CA PHE A 218 -8.52 0.65 -5.24
C PHE A 218 -7.39 0.48 -6.27
N ILE A 219 -7.44 1.23 -7.38
CA ILE A 219 -6.39 1.19 -8.41
C ILE A 219 -5.13 1.86 -7.88
N SER A 220 -5.25 3.04 -7.28
CA SER A 220 -4.12 3.79 -6.70
C SER A 220 -3.39 2.98 -5.63
N ARG A 221 -4.12 2.33 -4.72
CA ARG A 221 -3.57 1.51 -3.64
C ARG A 221 -2.70 0.35 -4.14
N ASN A 222 -3.01 -0.23 -5.30
CA ASN A 222 -2.30 -1.41 -5.81
C ASN A 222 -0.79 -1.16 -6.01
N ARG A 223 -0.39 0.10 -6.25
CA ARG A 223 1.03 0.46 -6.33
C ARG A 223 1.77 0.24 -4.99
N ILE A 224 1.08 0.45 -3.87
CA ILE A 224 1.66 0.19 -2.54
C ILE A 224 1.81 -1.32 -2.33
N VAL A 225 0.78 -2.10 -2.69
CA VAL A 225 0.84 -3.58 -2.61
C VAL A 225 2.00 -4.13 -3.43
N ALA A 226 2.17 -3.65 -4.67
CA ALA A 226 3.25 -4.07 -5.55
C ALA A 226 4.63 -3.59 -5.06
N GLY A 227 4.73 -2.30 -4.69
CA GLY A 227 6.00 -1.65 -4.42
C GLY A 227 6.66 -2.08 -3.11
N MET A 228 5.89 -2.52 -2.11
CA MET A 228 6.44 -2.91 -0.82
C MET A 228 6.89 -4.38 -0.74
N CYS A 229 6.72 -5.16 -1.80
CA CYS A 229 7.02 -6.60 -1.81
C CYS A 229 8.21 -6.95 -2.71
N ASP A 230 8.87 -8.07 -2.42
CA ASP A 230 9.90 -8.65 -3.28
C ASP A 230 9.27 -9.29 -4.51
N ALA A 231 8.11 -9.95 -4.33
CA ALA A 231 7.43 -10.69 -5.38
C ALA A 231 5.91 -10.52 -5.33
N THR A 232 5.31 -10.48 -6.52
CA THR A 232 3.85 -10.49 -6.74
C THR A 232 3.42 -11.85 -7.28
N ILE A 233 2.44 -12.47 -6.63
CA ILE A 233 1.89 -13.76 -7.00
C ILE A 233 0.44 -13.60 -7.42
N VAL A 234 0.15 -13.79 -8.71
CA VAL A 234 -1.21 -13.78 -9.25
C VAL A 234 -1.80 -15.18 -9.16
N VAL A 235 -2.78 -15.37 -8.28
CA VAL A 235 -3.37 -16.69 -8.01
C VAL A 235 -4.42 -17.06 -9.06
N GLU A 236 -5.37 -16.16 -9.30
CA GLU A 236 -6.40 -16.29 -10.34
C GLU A 236 -6.71 -14.92 -10.93
N SER A 237 -6.85 -14.84 -12.24
CA SER A 237 -7.25 -13.61 -12.93
C SER A 237 -7.98 -13.87 -14.24
N ALA A 238 -9.06 -13.14 -14.48
CA ALA A 238 -9.62 -13.04 -15.82
C ALA A 238 -8.65 -12.28 -16.74
N ALA A 239 -8.86 -12.38 -18.06
CA ALA A 239 -7.98 -11.77 -19.08
C ALA A 239 -7.80 -10.24 -18.93
N LYS A 240 -8.73 -9.55 -18.25
CA LYS A 240 -8.69 -8.11 -17.94
C LYS A 240 -8.93 -7.88 -16.43
N GLY A 241 -8.28 -8.66 -15.58
CA GLY A 241 -8.43 -8.57 -14.14
C GLY A 241 -7.61 -7.43 -13.51
N GLY A 242 -8.11 -6.82 -12.43
CA GLY A 242 -7.38 -5.78 -11.69
C GLY A 242 -6.07 -6.27 -11.05
N SER A 243 -5.94 -7.56 -10.78
CA SER A 243 -4.70 -8.19 -10.30
C SER A 243 -3.56 -8.14 -11.31
N LEU A 244 -3.87 -8.11 -12.62
CA LEU A 244 -2.85 -7.94 -13.66
C LEU A 244 -2.25 -6.53 -13.63
N ILE A 245 -3.04 -5.51 -13.25
CA ILE A 245 -2.52 -4.14 -13.03
C ILE A 245 -1.49 -4.15 -11.91
N THR A 246 -1.74 -4.90 -10.83
CA THR A 246 -0.77 -5.02 -9.72
C THR A 246 0.51 -5.72 -10.19
N ALA A 247 0.40 -6.76 -11.02
CA ALA A 247 1.57 -7.44 -11.60
C ALA A 247 2.36 -6.50 -12.54
N GLU A 248 1.68 -5.72 -13.39
CA GLU A 248 2.32 -4.73 -14.26
C GLU A 248 3.04 -3.63 -13.49
N LEU A 249 2.46 -3.18 -12.37
CA LEU A 249 3.11 -2.24 -11.45
C LEU A 249 4.36 -2.86 -10.80
N ALA A 250 4.27 -4.11 -10.33
CA ALA A 250 5.42 -4.82 -9.76
C ALA A 250 6.57 -4.95 -10.76
N GLU A 251 6.28 -5.33 -12.00
CA GLU A 251 7.26 -5.37 -13.09
C GLU A 251 7.91 -4.00 -13.33
N SER A 252 7.10 -2.91 -13.31
CA SER A 252 7.62 -1.55 -13.50
C SER A 252 8.53 -1.09 -12.35
N TYR A 253 8.37 -1.69 -11.17
CA TYR A 253 9.24 -1.47 -10.00
C TYR A 253 10.39 -2.48 -9.92
N HIS A 254 10.59 -3.30 -10.97
CA HIS A 254 11.61 -4.36 -11.02
C HIS A 254 11.46 -5.39 -9.89
N ARG A 255 10.19 -5.73 -9.53
CA ARG A 255 9.87 -6.80 -8.60
C ARG A 255 9.50 -8.07 -9.36
N ASP A 256 9.80 -9.21 -8.77
CA ASP A 256 9.47 -10.50 -9.37
C ASP A 256 7.95 -10.71 -9.48
N CYS A 257 7.52 -11.30 -10.59
CA CYS A 257 6.14 -11.62 -10.83
C CYS A 257 5.95 -13.11 -11.13
N PHE A 258 5.02 -13.73 -10.45
CA PHE A 258 4.64 -15.14 -10.62
C PHE A 258 3.14 -15.26 -10.84
N ALA A 259 2.72 -16.29 -11.55
CA ALA A 259 1.31 -16.60 -11.68
C ALA A 259 1.09 -18.12 -11.63
N PHE A 260 0.00 -18.54 -11.00
CA PHE A 260 -0.40 -19.94 -11.03
C PHE A 260 -1.06 -20.28 -12.37
N PRO A 261 -0.62 -21.34 -13.07
CA PRO A 261 -1.29 -21.80 -14.27
C PRO A 261 -2.64 -22.42 -13.93
N GLY A 262 -3.57 -22.37 -14.89
CA GLY A 262 -4.84 -23.05 -14.77
C GLY A 262 -5.32 -23.54 -16.13
N ARG A 263 -6.51 -24.17 -16.18
CA ARG A 263 -7.06 -24.71 -17.41
C ARG A 263 -7.33 -23.59 -18.40
N VAL A 264 -7.05 -23.80 -19.66
CA VAL A 264 -7.25 -22.82 -20.74
C VAL A 264 -8.71 -22.41 -20.96
N THR A 265 -9.63 -23.28 -20.52
CA THR A 265 -11.09 -23.05 -20.60
C THR A 265 -11.61 -22.19 -19.46
N ASP A 266 -10.90 -22.12 -18.34
CA ASP A 266 -11.38 -21.46 -17.13
C ASP A 266 -11.20 -19.95 -17.23
N GLU A 267 -12.24 -19.20 -16.94
CA GLU A 267 -12.28 -17.75 -17.08
C GLU A 267 -11.18 -17.07 -16.27
N TYR A 268 -11.00 -17.46 -14.99
CA TYR A 268 -10.04 -16.86 -14.08
C TYR A 268 -8.61 -17.42 -14.20
N SER A 269 -8.37 -18.36 -15.10
CA SER A 269 -7.03 -18.83 -15.48
C SER A 269 -6.44 -18.09 -16.67
N LYS A 270 -7.29 -17.46 -17.50
CA LYS A 270 -6.85 -16.80 -18.76
C LYS A 270 -5.83 -15.69 -18.52
N GLY A 271 -6.05 -14.86 -17.49
CA GLY A 271 -5.11 -13.79 -17.13
C GLY A 271 -3.78 -14.32 -16.63
N CYS A 272 -3.79 -15.32 -15.74
CA CYS A 272 -2.58 -15.97 -15.24
C CYS A 272 -1.78 -16.64 -16.36
N ASN A 273 -2.45 -17.43 -17.22
CA ASN A 273 -1.80 -18.10 -18.35
C ASN A 273 -1.21 -17.10 -19.36
N HIS A 274 -1.82 -15.93 -19.52
CA HIS A 274 -1.27 -14.84 -20.34
C HIS A 274 -0.06 -14.19 -19.68
N ALA A 275 -0.12 -13.92 -18.37
CA ALA A 275 1.01 -13.36 -17.61
C ALA A 275 2.23 -14.28 -17.68
N ILE A 276 2.07 -15.60 -17.47
CA ILE A 276 3.16 -16.58 -17.58
C ILE A 276 3.84 -16.48 -18.95
N LYS A 277 3.09 -16.42 -20.05
CA LYS A 277 3.65 -16.30 -21.41
C LYS A 277 4.46 -15.02 -21.64
N ARG A 278 4.18 -13.97 -20.88
CA ARG A 278 4.89 -12.68 -20.97
C ARG A 278 6.15 -12.65 -20.09
N LEU A 279 6.15 -13.41 -19.00
CA LEU A 279 7.22 -13.50 -18.03
C LEU A 279 8.32 -14.51 -18.44
N THR A 280 8.05 -15.39 -19.39
CA THR A 280 9.00 -16.36 -19.97
C THR A 280 9.59 -15.84 -21.28
#